data_c95acb44e1dc3c132712946bee99e0c6
#
_entry.id   c95acb44e1dc3c132712946bee99e0c6
#
_cell.length_a   1.000
_cell.length_b   1.000
_cell.length_c   1.000
_cell.angle_alpha   90.00
_cell.angle_beta   90.00
_cell.angle_gamma   90.00
#
_symmetry.space_group_name_H-M   'P 1'
#
loop_
_entity.id
_entity.type
_entity.pdbx_description
1 polymer ?
#
loop_
_entity_poly.entity_id
_entity_poly.type
_entity_poly.pdbx_seq_one_letter_code
_entity_poly.pdbx_strand_id
1 'polypeptide(L)'
;MVTAAIEIPMPDTIAAWQCIGCGRLEAPQNCIGVCQDRKAEFVSARDYADVRFALGAAYERIAALEAFVGTLARAVPNAGRWEESYRAVQARAKKLLGG
;
A
#
# COMPACT_ATOMS: atom_id res chain seq x y z
N MET A 1 21.87 0.17 -8.17
CA MET A 1 21.01 1.08 -7.40
C MET A 1 19.88 0.29 -6.75
N VAL A 2 19.76 0.43 -5.46
CA VAL A 2 18.73 -0.29 -4.72
C VAL A 2 17.58 0.66 -4.44
N THR A 3 16.40 0.32 -4.91
CA THR A 3 15.19 1.06 -4.56
C THR A 3 14.55 0.37 -3.37
N ALA A 4 14.12 1.17 -2.40
CA ALA A 4 13.37 0.63 -1.28
C ALA A 4 11.97 0.28 -1.78
N ALA A 5 11.79 -0.98 -2.14
CA ALA A 5 10.48 -1.46 -2.58
C ALA A 5 9.61 -1.75 -1.37
N ILE A 6 8.39 -1.23 -1.38
CA ILE A 6 7.40 -1.57 -0.37
C ILE A 6 6.57 -2.71 -0.93
N GLU A 7 6.69 -3.87 -0.29
CA GLU A 7 5.89 -5.01 -0.67
C GLU A 7 4.60 -5.00 0.14
N ILE A 8 3.49 -5.12 -0.57
CA ILE A 8 2.18 -5.24 0.07
C ILE A 8 1.86 -6.71 0.16
N PRO A 9 1.67 -7.24 1.37
CA PRO A 9 1.37 -8.66 1.50
C PRO A 9 0.04 -9.01 0.84
N MET A 10 -0.01 -10.20 0.25
CA MET A 10 -1.23 -10.73 -0.36
C MET A 10 -1.81 -11.76 0.59
N PRO A 11 -2.87 -11.41 1.33
CA PRO A 11 -3.45 -12.36 2.27
C PRO A 11 -4.20 -13.47 1.56
N ASP A 12 -4.20 -14.64 2.19
CA ASP A 12 -5.01 -15.75 1.73
C ASP A 12 -6.47 -15.48 2.09
N THR A 13 -7.36 -15.76 1.13
CA THR A 13 -8.79 -15.65 1.40
C THR A 13 -9.34 -16.97 1.89
N ILE A 14 -10.32 -16.87 2.76
CA ILE A 14 -11.02 -18.03 3.30
C ILE A 14 -12.45 -17.96 2.79
N ALA A 15 -12.87 -18.98 2.05
CA ALA A 15 -14.24 -19.05 1.55
C ALA A 15 -15.15 -19.64 2.62
N ALA A 16 -16.30 -19.03 2.79
CA ALA A 16 -17.30 -19.51 3.73
C ALA A 16 -18.69 -19.22 3.19
N TRP A 17 -19.68 -19.88 3.73
CA TRP A 17 -21.08 -19.64 3.38
C TRP A 17 -21.72 -18.83 4.50
N GLN A 18 -22.47 -17.80 4.09
CA GLN A 18 -23.21 -16.97 5.02
C GLN A 18 -24.70 -17.09 4.73
N CYS A 19 -25.47 -17.40 5.76
CA CYS A 19 -26.92 -17.37 5.63
C CYS A 19 -27.40 -15.93 5.58
N ILE A 20 -28.12 -15.58 4.51
CA ILE A 20 -28.62 -14.22 4.31
C ILE A 20 -29.65 -13.85 5.38
N GLY A 21 -30.43 -14.84 5.85
CA GLY A 21 -31.50 -14.59 6.81
C GLY A 21 -31.00 -14.30 8.22
N CYS A 22 -30.03 -15.05 8.72
CA CYS A 22 -29.59 -14.95 10.10
C CYS A 22 -28.15 -14.48 10.27
N GLY A 23 -27.38 -14.38 9.16
CA GLY A 23 -26.00 -13.94 9.19
C GLY A 23 -24.99 -14.97 9.68
N ARG A 24 -25.43 -16.19 9.96
CA ARG A 24 -24.56 -17.24 10.45
C ARG A 24 -23.52 -17.61 9.38
N LEU A 25 -22.28 -17.79 9.80
CA LEU A 25 -21.19 -18.21 8.92
C LEU A 25 -20.88 -19.67 9.15
N GLU A 26 -20.81 -20.43 8.05
CA GLU A 26 -20.42 -21.83 8.08
C GLU A 26 -19.48 -22.10 6.91
N ALA A 27 -18.43 -22.85 7.17
CA ALA A 27 -17.50 -23.27 6.14
C ALA A 27 -17.55 -24.77 5.99
N PRO A 28 -17.52 -25.29 4.77
CA PRO A 28 -17.96 -24.76 3.49
C PRO A 28 -19.31 -25.32 3.07
N GLN A 29 -20.31 -25.28 3.92
CA GLN A 29 -21.61 -25.89 3.70
C GLN A 29 -22.70 -24.86 3.52
N ASN A 30 -23.61 -25.14 2.60
CA ASN A 30 -24.79 -24.33 2.42
C ASN A 30 -25.78 -24.54 3.58
N CYS A 31 -26.51 -23.51 3.91
CA CYS A 31 -27.62 -23.63 4.85
C CYS A 31 -28.73 -24.46 4.21
N ILE A 32 -29.26 -25.40 4.96
CA ILE A 32 -30.38 -26.25 4.50
C ILE A 32 -31.64 -25.66 5.11
N GLY A 33 -32.58 -25.22 4.25
CA GLY A 33 -33.86 -24.70 4.72
C GLY A 33 -34.36 -23.54 3.87
N VAL A 34 -35.14 -22.66 4.51
CA VAL A 34 -35.81 -21.56 3.81
C VAL A 34 -34.88 -20.36 3.58
N CYS A 35 -33.72 -20.31 4.25
CA CYS A 35 -32.76 -19.24 4.06
C CYS A 35 -31.95 -19.47 2.80
N GLN A 36 -31.48 -18.36 2.22
CA GLN A 36 -30.56 -18.43 1.10
C GLN A 36 -29.14 -18.18 1.62
N ASP A 37 -28.18 -18.90 1.05
CA ASP A 37 -26.78 -18.73 1.37
C ASP A 37 -26.08 -18.00 0.24
N ARG A 38 -25.06 -17.24 0.63
CA ARG A 38 -24.14 -16.66 -0.33
C ARG A 38 -22.71 -17.05 0.05
N LYS A 39 -21.90 -17.29 -0.96
CA LYS A 39 -20.50 -17.50 -0.73
C LYS A 39 -19.86 -16.16 -0.37
N ALA A 40 -19.07 -16.16 0.70
CA ALA A 40 -18.35 -14.98 1.13
C ALA A 40 -16.88 -15.34 1.31
N GLU A 41 -16.02 -14.39 1.06
CA GLU A 41 -14.59 -14.56 1.23
C GLU A 41 -14.13 -13.65 2.36
N PHE A 42 -13.25 -14.17 3.21
CA PHE A 42 -12.77 -13.48 4.38
C PHE A 42 -11.26 -13.54 4.43
N VAL A 43 -10.66 -12.53 5.04
CA VAL A 43 -9.24 -12.57 5.38
C VAL A 43 -9.14 -12.41 6.90
N SER A 44 -8.03 -12.90 7.48
CA SER A 44 -7.83 -12.73 8.91
C SER A 44 -7.64 -11.26 9.26
N ALA A 45 -8.06 -10.87 10.47
CA ALA A 45 -7.87 -9.50 10.94
C ALA A 45 -6.39 -9.12 10.99
N ARG A 46 -5.52 -10.09 11.31
CA ARG A 46 -4.07 -9.87 11.32
C ARG A 46 -3.56 -9.54 9.91
N ASP A 47 -3.96 -10.33 8.93
CA ASP A 47 -3.55 -10.11 7.54
C ASP A 47 -4.05 -8.76 7.05
N TYR A 48 -5.27 -8.38 7.41
CA TYR A 48 -5.81 -7.07 7.07
C TYR A 48 -4.99 -5.94 7.70
N ALA A 49 -4.60 -6.10 8.97
CA ALA A 49 -3.78 -5.11 9.66
C ALA A 49 -2.41 -4.97 9.00
N ASP A 50 -1.80 -6.09 8.58
CA ASP A 50 -0.52 -6.08 7.89
C ASP A 50 -0.61 -5.34 6.56
N VAL A 51 -1.68 -5.56 5.79
CA VAL A 51 -1.92 -4.86 4.53
C VAL A 51 -2.12 -3.37 4.79
N ARG A 52 -2.88 -3.00 5.80
CA ARG A 52 -3.10 -1.60 6.15
C ARG A 52 -1.80 -0.89 6.53
N PHE A 53 -0.95 -1.58 7.29
CA PHE A 53 0.35 -1.03 7.67
C PHE A 53 1.22 -0.79 6.44
N ALA A 54 1.29 -1.78 5.55
CA ALA A 54 2.06 -1.66 4.31
C ALA A 54 1.52 -0.54 3.42
N LEU A 55 0.19 -0.40 3.35
CA LEU A 55 -0.44 0.66 2.57
C LEU A 55 -0.09 2.04 3.13
N GLY A 56 -0.12 2.19 4.46
CA GLY A 56 0.28 3.44 5.11
C GLY A 56 1.72 3.81 4.79
N ALA A 57 2.64 2.85 4.86
CA ALA A 57 4.04 3.07 4.52
C ALA A 57 4.19 3.48 3.04
N ALA A 58 3.41 2.86 2.15
CA ALA A 58 3.42 3.21 0.74
C ALA A 58 2.93 4.64 0.51
N TYR A 59 1.88 5.06 1.20
CA TYR A 59 1.38 6.44 1.09
C TYR A 59 2.42 7.45 1.58
N GLU A 60 3.11 7.16 2.67
CA GLU A 60 4.17 8.03 3.17
C GLU A 60 5.30 8.14 2.16
N ARG A 61 5.67 7.03 1.54
CA ARG A 61 6.69 7.02 0.50
C ARG A 61 6.28 7.85 -0.70
N ILE A 62 5.04 7.70 -1.15
CA ILE A 62 4.50 8.48 -2.27
C ILE A 62 4.55 9.97 -1.93
N ALA A 63 4.12 10.34 -0.71
CA ALA A 63 4.13 11.74 -0.30
C ALA A 63 5.54 12.32 -0.30
N ALA A 64 6.53 11.56 0.17
CA ALA A 64 7.93 12.01 0.18
C ALA A 64 8.47 12.20 -1.24
N LEU A 65 8.17 11.27 -2.13
CA LEU A 65 8.60 11.37 -3.53
C LEU A 65 7.91 12.53 -4.25
N GLU A 66 6.61 12.71 -4.02
CA GLU A 66 5.87 13.82 -4.62
C GLU A 66 6.39 15.16 -4.11
N ALA A 67 6.72 15.27 -2.83
CA ALA A 67 7.30 16.48 -2.27
C ALA A 67 8.64 16.82 -2.91
N PHE A 68 9.48 15.80 -3.12
CA PHE A 68 10.76 15.99 -3.77
C PHE A 68 10.60 16.43 -5.23
N VAL A 69 9.74 15.75 -5.97
CA VAL A 69 9.46 16.10 -7.37
C VAL A 69 8.91 17.53 -7.44
N GLY A 70 8.01 17.90 -6.52
CA GLY A 70 7.48 19.25 -6.46
C GLY A 70 8.57 20.29 -6.20
N THR A 71 9.50 20.00 -5.29
CA THR A 71 10.64 20.87 -5.04
C THR A 71 11.49 21.03 -6.29
N LEU A 72 11.78 19.92 -6.96
CA LEU A 72 12.57 19.93 -8.19
C LEU A 72 11.87 20.74 -9.29
N ALA A 73 10.56 20.59 -9.42
CA ALA A 73 9.80 21.31 -10.44
C ALA A 73 9.83 22.84 -10.25
N ARG A 74 9.96 23.28 -8.99
CA ARG A 74 9.97 24.70 -8.68
C ARG A 74 11.37 25.27 -8.44
N ALA A 75 12.39 24.40 -8.45
CA ALA A 75 13.75 24.85 -8.18
C ALA A 75 14.31 25.70 -9.29
N VAL A 76 15.01 26.77 -8.92
CA VAL A 76 15.73 27.62 -9.85
C VAL A 76 17.20 27.55 -9.46
N PRO A 77 18.07 27.03 -10.33
CA PRO A 77 19.50 26.96 -10.00
C PRO A 77 20.10 28.37 -9.81
N ASN A 78 21.05 28.45 -8.91
CA ASN A 78 21.79 29.73 -8.73
C ASN A 78 22.59 30.03 -9.97
N ALA A 79 22.54 31.29 -10.41
CA ALA A 79 23.29 31.75 -11.58
C ALA A 79 24.78 31.49 -11.38
N GLY A 80 25.42 30.83 -12.35
CA GLY A 80 26.83 30.48 -12.29
C GLY A 80 27.18 29.31 -11.35
N ARG A 81 26.17 28.71 -10.69
CA ARG A 81 26.39 27.64 -9.73
C ARG A 81 25.44 26.48 -9.97
N TRP A 82 25.05 26.28 -11.20
CA TRP A 82 24.09 25.22 -11.53
C TRP A 82 24.61 23.81 -11.18
N GLU A 83 25.92 23.60 -11.29
CA GLU A 83 26.52 22.30 -11.00
C GLU A 83 26.37 21.94 -9.53
N GLU A 84 26.63 22.92 -8.64
CA GLU A 84 26.42 22.70 -7.20
C GLU A 84 24.96 22.42 -6.89
N SER A 85 24.06 23.18 -7.52
CA SER A 85 22.62 22.98 -7.35
C SER A 85 22.19 21.58 -7.81
N TYR A 86 22.71 21.14 -8.94
CA TYR A 86 22.43 19.82 -9.48
C TYR A 86 22.93 18.73 -8.53
N ARG A 87 24.15 18.86 -8.03
CA ARG A 87 24.72 17.88 -7.11
C ARG A 87 23.94 17.79 -5.80
N ALA A 88 23.46 18.93 -5.31
CA ALA A 88 22.65 18.95 -4.09
C ALA A 88 21.33 18.23 -4.30
N VAL A 89 20.65 18.44 -5.42
CA VAL A 89 19.41 17.75 -5.79
C VAL A 89 19.68 16.26 -5.92
N GLN A 90 20.76 15.89 -6.59
CA GLN A 90 21.13 14.49 -6.78
C GLN A 90 21.37 13.78 -5.46
N ALA A 91 22.04 14.44 -4.51
CA ALA A 91 22.29 13.91 -3.18
C ALA A 91 20.97 13.66 -2.44
N ARG A 92 20.01 14.59 -2.55
CA ARG A 92 18.69 14.41 -1.94
C ARG A 92 17.94 13.26 -2.58
N ALA A 93 18.02 13.12 -3.89
CA ALA A 93 17.38 12.03 -4.60
C ALA A 93 17.94 10.68 -4.15
N LYS A 94 19.27 10.58 -4.03
CA LYS A 94 19.91 9.36 -3.56
C LYS A 94 19.48 9.01 -2.13
N LYS A 95 19.36 10.01 -1.28
CA LYS A 95 18.91 9.81 0.09
C LYS A 95 17.48 9.27 0.13
N LEU A 96 16.60 9.78 -0.70
CA LEU A 96 15.24 9.27 -0.79
C LEU A 96 15.18 7.84 -1.29
N LEU A 97 16.11 7.44 -2.14
CA LEU A 97 16.19 6.06 -2.63
C LEU A 97 16.84 5.10 -1.64
N GLY A 98 17.30 5.61 -0.50
CA GLY A 98 17.90 4.80 0.53
C GLY A 98 19.36 4.47 0.33
N GLY A 99 20.00 5.21 -0.57
CA GLY A 99 21.40 4.96 -0.90
C GLY A 99 22.35 6.08 -0.58
#